data_f4f7db06a763c9c1dec253a2b56a54e3
#
_entry.id   f4f7db06a763c9c1dec253a2b56a54e3
#
_cell.length_a   1.000
_cell.length_b   1.000
_cell.length_c   1.000
_cell.angle_alpha   90.00
_cell.angle_beta   90.00
_cell.angle_gamma   90.00
#
_symmetry.space_group_name_H-M   'P 1'
#
loop_
_entity.id
_entity.type
_entity.pdbx_description
1 polymer ?
#
loop_
_entity_poly.entity_id
_entity_poly.type
_entity_poly.pdbx_seq_one_letter_code
_entity_poly.pdbx_strand_id
1 'polypeptide(L)'
;VLLLEVASTSADVGNTSSRLTKVAHIADLLRRAAPDAALVAIVVSWLSGELRQRQIGVGWAALRSRPPAASHAALTVTGVDATFSEIGAVSGKGAQGRRAALLSALFAAATDTEQTFLLRLLGGELRQGALAGIMSDAVAKAAGIPAAAVQRAAMLGGDLPAVAAAALSGPLSGEASALEAFTLRVGRPVGPMLAQTATSVADAIERHGGATIFEAKLDGARVQIHRGGDEVTVYTRSLDDVTARLPEVVEATLALPVDNLIADGEAIALRPDNRPQRFQVTASRFGRSVDIAAALAAQRLSVFFFDILHCDGVDLLDAPTADRLAALDALVPPAQRVDRLLTADPAAAGAFLDATLAAGHEGVMAKAPGAPYQAGRRGAGWLKVKPVHTLDLVVLAVEWGSGRRRGKLSNIHLGARDPATGEFIMVGKTFKGMTDAMLQWQTTRFSELAVGGTEGYVVQVRPEQVVEIALDGVQKSSRYRGGLALRFARVVRYRDDKSPAEADTIDAVRALY
;
A
#
# COMPACT_ATOMS: atom_id res chain seq x y z
N VAL A 1 11.02 6.49 30.10
CA VAL A 1 11.36 7.20 28.85
C VAL A 1 10.48 8.45 28.75
N LEU A 2 11.11 9.61 28.52
CA LEU A 2 10.42 10.86 28.28
C LEU A 2 9.96 10.97 26.82
N LEU A 3 8.92 11.75 26.58
CA LEU A 3 8.46 12.06 25.21
C LEU A 3 9.58 12.70 24.38
N LEU A 4 10.41 13.56 25.01
CA LEU A 4 11.55 14.21 24.35
C LEU A 4 12.52 13.20 23.74
N GLU A 5 12.77 12.06 24.36
CA GLU A 5 13.67 11.01 23.83
C GLU A 5 13.12 10.39 22.55
N VAL A 6 11.78 10.15 22.51
CA VAL A 6 11.11 9.66 21.32
C VAL A 6 11.10 10.71 20.20
N ALA A 7 10.80 11.97 20.56
CA ALA A 7 10.76 13.08 19.64
C ALA A 7 12.14 13.35 19.00
N SER A 8 13.22 13.34 19.81
CA SER A 8 14.59 13.48 19.35
C SER A 8 15.01 12.33 18.44
N THR A 9 14.73 11.08 18.84
CA THR A 9 15.01 9.90 18.01
C THR A 9 14.26 9.99 16.67
N SER A 10 13.00 10.42 16.67
CA SER A 10 12.23 10.62 15.43
C SER A 10 12.85 11.68 14.52
N ALA A 11 13.37 12.79 15.10
CA ALA A 11 14.06 13.84 14.35
C ALA A 11 15.37 13.29 13.75
N ASP A 12 16.19 12.58 14.53
CA ASP A 12 17.45 11.99 14.07
C ASP A 12 17.23 10.99 12.93
N VAL A 13 16.21 10.13 13.05
CA VAL A 13 15.78 9.20 12.00
C VAL A 13 15.32 9.95 10.74
N GLY A 14 14.63 11.07 10.90
CA GLY A 14 14.19 11.92 9.79
C GLY A 14 15.34 12.61 9.05
N ASN A 15 16.41 12.96 9.77
CA ASN A 15 17.54 13.73 9.26
C ASN A 15 18.62 12.87 8.56
N THR A 16 18.56 11.54 8.65
CA THR A 16 19.53 10.66 7.97
C THR A 16 18.88 9.90 6.82
N SER A 17 19.63 9.68 5.73
CA SER A 17 19.25 8.77 4.65
C SER A 17 19.77 7.34 4.87
N SER A 18 20.73 7.15 5.78
CA SER A 18 21.35 5.86 6.07
C SER A 18 20.40 4.92 6.80
N ARG A 19 20.06 3.78 6.17
CA ARG A 19 19.23 2.73 6.79
C ARG A 19 19.83 2.21 8.10
N LEU A 20 21.14 1.95 8.12
CA LEU A 20 21.82 1.41 9.31
C LEU A 20 21.81 2.40 10.48
N THR A 21 21.98 3.68 10.19
CA THR A 21 21.90 4.75 11.21
C THR A 21 20.50 4.88 11.78
N LYS A 22 19.46 4.83 10.94
CA LYS A 22 18.05 4.80 11.40
C LYS A 22 17.79 3.63 12.35
N VAL A 23 18.20 2.43 11.93
CA VAL A 23 18.07 1.21 12.74
C VAL A 23 18.79 1.34 14.08
N ALA A 24 19.99 1.95 14.09
CA ALA A 24 20.75 2.15 15.33
C ALA A 24 20.02 3.10 16.31
N HIS A 25 19.58 4.28 15.85
CA HIS A 25 18.86 5.24 16.70
C HIS A 25 17.59 4.65 17.32
N ILE A 26 16.79 3.93 16.53
CA ILE A 26 15.58 3.29 17.03
C ILE A 26 15.91 2.18 18.01
N ALA A 27 16.90 1.31 17.70
CA ALA A 27 17.30 0.22 18.58
C ALA A 27 17.80 0.72 19.95
N ASP A 28 18.54 1.83 19.98
CA ASP A 28 19.03 2.41 21.23
C ASP A 28 17.89 2.97 22.10
N LEU A 29 16.88 3.58 21.48
CA LEU A 29 15.67 4.00 22.20
C LEU A 29 14.90 2.79 22.75
N LEU A 30 14.71 1.74 21.93
CA LEU A 30 13.99 0.53 22.34
C LEU A 30 14.67 -0.18 23.52
N ARG A 31 16.02 -0.22 23.58
CA ARG A 31 16.75 -0.77 24.75
C ARG A 31 16.47 0.03 26.03
N ARG A 32 16.31 1.36 25.92
CA ARG A 32 15.92 2.19 27.06
C ARG A 32 14.46 2.00 27.48
N ALA A 33 13.59 1.65 26.54
CA ALA A 33 12.19 1.33 26.81
C ALA A 33 12.01 -0.05 27.45
N ALA A 34 12.86 -1.03 27.12
CA ALA A 34 12.89 -2.33 27.78
C ALA A 34 13.35 -2.15 29.25
N PRO A 35 12.82 -2.87 30.21
CA PRO A 35 11.98 -4.07 30.15
C PRO A 35 10.46 -3.82 30.20
N ASP A 36 9.99 -2.60 30.06
CA ASP A 36 8.55 -2.30 30.11
C ASP A 36 7.88 -2.60 28.76
N ALA A 37 7.14 -3.72 28.71
CA ALA A 37 6.46 -4.20 27.50
C ALA A 37 5.42 -3.21 26.95
N ALA A 38 4.69 -2.51 27.84
CA ALA A 38 3.71 -1.51 27.42
C ALA A 38 4.39 -0.30 26.78
N LEU A 39 5.49 0.15 27.39
CA LEU A 39 6.29 1.26 26.86
C LEU A 39 6.92 0.92 25.51
N VAL A 40 7.49 -0.28 25.36
CA VAL A 40 8.03 -0.77 24.08
C VAL A 40 6.95 -0.73 22.99
N ALA A 41 5.76 -1.25 23.28
CA ALA A 41 4.66 -1.28 22.33
C ALA A 41 4.22 0.14 21.90
N ILE A 42 4.16 1.10 22.84
CA ILE A 42 3.83 2.51 22.54
C ILE A 42 4.89 3.13 21.63
N VAL A 43 6.16 3.00 21.99
CA VAL A 43 7.29 3.59 21.25
C VAL A 43 7.34 3.04 19.82
N VAL A 44 7.15 1.72 19.64
CA VAL A 44 7.12 1.10 18.29
C VAL A 44 5.95 1.61 17.48
N SER A 45 4.73 1.70 18.06
CA SER A 45 3.56 2.26 17.38
C SER A 45 3.82 3.68 16.90
N TRP A 46 4.27 4.56 17.80
CA TRP A 46 4.49 5.98 17.48
C TRP A 46 5.59 6.20 16.45
N LEU A 47 6.72 5.50 16.55
CA LEU A 47 7.78 5.60 15.55
C LEU A 47 7.39 4.97 14.20
N SER A 48 6.39 4.08 14.17
CA SER A 48 5.76 3.61 12.94
C SER A 48 4.76 4.62 12.35
N GLY A 49 4.44 5.70 13.08
CA GLY A 49 3.47 6.73 12.68
C GLY A 49 2.02 6.38 13.01
N GLU A 50 1.82 5.45 13.94
CA GLU A 50 0.50 4.95 14.31
C GLU A 50 0.18 5.25 15.77
N LEU A 51 -1.10 5.53 16.04
CA LEU A 51 -1.63 5.62 17.40
C LEU A 51 -2.26 4.29 17.79
N ARG A 52 -1.99 3.79 19.00
CA ARG A 52 -2.63 2.59 19.54
C ARG A 52 -4.16 2.71 19.59
N GLN A 53 -4.63 3.93 19.80
CA GLN A 53 -6.06 4.29 19.85
C GLN A 53 -6.69 4.43 18.46
N ARG A 54 -5.94 4.24 17.37
CA ARG A 54 -6.32 4.45 15.97
C ARG A 54 -6.81 5.87 15.69
N GLN A 55 -8.09 6.17 15.93
CA GLN A 55 -8.67 7.51 15.75
C GLN A 55 -9.16 8.08 17.08
N ILE A 56 -8.63 9.24 17.47
CA ILE A 56 -9.00 9.92 18.72
C ILE A 56 -9.89 11.15 18.49
N GLY A 57 -10.38 11.33 17.26
CA GLY A 57 -11.29 12.43 16.92
C GLY A 57 -10.65 13.82 16.91
N VAL A 58 -9.31 13.89 16.73
CA VAL A 58 -8.55 15.14 16.56
C VAL A 58 -8.32 15.38 15.08
N GLY A 59 -8.94 16.44 14.53
CA GLY A 59 -8.75 16.84 13.14
C GLY A 59 -7.68 17.93 12.98
N TRP A 60 -7.21 18.15 11.75
CA TRP A 60 -6.18 19.12 11.41
C TRP A 60 -6.48 20.54 11.91
N ALA A 61 -7.73 20.94 11.96
CA ALA A 61 -8.15 22.25 12.47
C ALA A 61 -7.75 22.47 13.94
N ALA A 62 -7.84 21.42 14.78
CA ALA A 62 -7.46 21.47 16.20
C ALA A 62 -5.94 21.57 16.42
N LEU A 63 -5.14 21.24 15.41
CA LEU A 63 -3.67 21.23 15.47
C LEU A 63 -3.04 22.55 14.97
N ARG A 64 -3.83 23.48 14.44
CA ARG A 64 -3.32 24.75 13.87
C ARG A 64 -2.86 25.75 14.93
N SER A 65 -3.55 25.83 16.06
CA SER A 65 -3.23 26.75 17.14
C SER A 65 -2.54 25.99 18.27
N ARG A 66 -1.30 26.37 18.57
CA ARG A 66 -0.50 25.75 19.62
C ARG A 66 -0.24 26.77 20.74
N PRO A 67 -0.34 26.35 22.01
CA PRO A 67 0.11 27.17 23.13
C PRO A 67 1.64 27.32 23.08
N PRO A 68 2.21 28.30 23.81
CA PRO A 68 3.64 28.38 24.01
C PRO A 68 4.22 27.05 24.54
N ALA A 69 5.39 26.68 24.03
CA ALA A 69 6.07 25.45 24.44
C ALA A 69 6.61 25.57 25.87
N ALA A 70 6.62 24.45 26.58
CA ALA A 70 7.25 24.32 27.89
C ALA A 70 8.78 24.48 27.78
N SER A 71 9.41 25.07 28.79
CA SER A 71 10.87 25.26 28.86
C SER A 71 11.63 23.98 29.20
N HIS A 72 10.98 23.01 29.85
CA HIS A 72 11.58 21.75 30.28
C HIS A 72 10.72 20.55 29.91
N ALA A 73 11.37 19.45 29.50
CA ALA A 73 10.71 18.19 29.22
C ALA A 73 10.30 17.50 30.52
N ALA A 74 9.01 17.20 30.65
CA ALA A 74 8.46 16.49 31.82
C ALA A 74 7.46 15.38 31.40
N LEU A 75 7.05 15.38 30.13
CA LEU A 75 6.06 14.41 29.63
C LEU A 75 6.69 13.02 29.51
N THR A 76 6.03 12.03 30.13
CA THR A 76 6.37 10.62 29.94
C THR A 76 5.56 10.03 28.76
N VAL A 77 6.13 9.06 28.06
CA VAL A 77 5.46 8.37 26.94
C VAL A 77 4.15 7.75 27.39
N THR A 78 4.15 7.06 28.54
CA THR A 78 2.94 6.41 29.10
C THR A 78 1.87 7.42 29.50
N GLY A 79 2.25 8.59 30.06
CA GLY A 79 1.32 9.66 30.41
C GLY A 79 0.65 10.28 29.17
N VAL A 80 1.43 10.47 28.10
CA VAL A 80 0.89 10.98 26.82
C VAL A 80 -0.04 9.96 26.17
N ASP A 81 0.30 8.67 26.18
CA ASP A 81 -0.56 7.61 25.65
C ASP A 81 -1.89 7.51 26.44
N ALA A 82 -1.85 7.68 27.76
CA ALA A 82 -3.05 7.77 28.59
C ALA A 82 -3.91 8.99 28.19
N THR A 83 -3.29 10.15 27.96
CA THR A 83 -4.00 11.35 27.48
C THR A 83 -4.66 11.12 26.12
N PHE A 84 -3.99 10.42 25.18
CA PHE A 84 -4.60 10.05 23.90
C PHE A 84 -5.80 9.11 24.08
N SER A 85 -5.72 8.18 25.01
CA SER A 85 -6.83 7.28 25.34
C SER A 85 -8.02 8.05 25.94
N GLU A 86 -7.75 9.01 26.82
CA GLU A 86 -8.77 9.90 27.38
C GLU A 86 -9.44 10.74 26.28
N ILE A 87 -8.66 11.37 25.41
CA ILE A 87 -9.18 12.15 24.26
C ILE A 87 -10.07 11.28 23.37
N GLY A 88 -9.65 10.05 23.07
CA GLY A 88 -10.41 9.09 22.27
C GLY A 88 -11.74 8.67 22.89
N ALA A 89 -11.77 8.53 24.22
CA ALA A 89 -12.96 8.13 24.98
C ALA A 89 -14.00 9.25 25.14
N VAL A 90 -13.64 10.51 24.91
CA VAL A 90 -14.58 11.64 25.04
C VAL A 90 -15.73 11.53 24.06
N SER A 91 -16.97 11.52 24.54
CA SER A 91 -18.19 11.42 23.73
C SER A 91 -19.32 12.33 24.25
N GLY A 92 -20.39 12.44 23.50
CA GLY A 92 -21.61 13.17 23.86
C GLY A 92 -21.51 14.70 23.71
N LYS A 93 -22.48 15.43 24.25
CA LYS A 93 -22.59 16.88 24.15
C LYS A 93 -21.36 17.60 24.72
N GLY A 94 -20.76 18.52 23.97
CA GLY A 94 -19.54 19.24 24.36
C GLY A 94 -18.22 18.44 24.19
N ALA A 95 -18.26 17.28 23.57
CA ALA A 95 -17.07 16.43 23.35
C ALA A 95 -15.93 17.16 22.63
N GLN A 96 -16.24 17.96 21.62
CA GLN A 96 -15.24 18.71 20.86
C GLN A 96 -14.47 19.70 21.74
N GLY A 97 -15.17 20.44 22.62
CA GLY A 97 -14.53 21.38 23.55
C GLY A 97 -13.64 20.66 24.59
N ARG A 98 -14.12 19.52 25.14
CA ARG A 98 -13.30 18.72 26.06
C ARG A 98 -12.05 18.15 25.40
N ARG A 99 -12.17 17.61 24.18
CA ARG A 99 -11.00 17.13 23.41
C ARG A 99 -10.00 18.26 23.15
N ALA A 100 -10.49 19.44 22.78
CA ALA A 100 -9.64 20.62 22.54
C ALA A 100 -8.92 21.07 23.82
N ALA A 101 -9.57 21.04 24.97
CA ALA A 101 -8.95 21.40 26.25
C ALA A 101 -7.84 20.41 26.65
N LEU A 102 -8.09 19.09 26.56
CA LEU A 102 -7.09 18.06 26.83
C LEU A 102 -5.87 18.19 25.88
N LEU A 103 -6.14 18.39 24.59
CA LEU A 103 -5.09 18.57 23.59
C LEU A 103 -4.26 19.82 23.87
N SER A 104 -4.91 20.95 24.19
CA SER A 104 -4.25 22.20 24.54
C SER A 104 -3.37 22.06 25.79
N ALA A 105 -3.86 21.38 26.82
CA ALA A 105 -3.08 21.10 28.04
C ALA A 105 -1.84 20.25 27.74
N LEU A 106 -1.99 19.19 26.93
CA LEU A 106 -0.87 18.35 26.49
C LEU A 106 0.19 19.17 25.72
N PHE A 107 -0.24 20.00 24.77
CA PHE A 107 0.69 20.84 24.01
C PHE A 107 1.36 21.91 24.87
N ALA A 108 0.67 22.50 25.85
CA ALA A 108 1.26 23.47 26.77
C ALA A 108 2.34 22.84 27.69
N ALA A 109 2.23 21.56 28.00
CA ALA A 109 3.22 20.82 28.79
C ALA A 109 4.39 20.28 27.94
N ALA A 110 4.31 20.35 26.61
CA ALA A 110 5.31 19.84 25.70
C ALA A 110 6.32 20.94 25.30
N THR A 111 7.60 20.57 25.22
CA THR A 111 8.66 21.41 24.63
C THR A 111 8.43 21.57 23.11
N ASP A 112 9.14 22.50 22.47
CA ASP A 112 8.99 22.75 21.03
C ASP A 112 9.28 21.49 20.17
N THR A 113 10.31 20.74 20.55
CA THR A 113 10.65 19.46 19.90
C THR A 113 9.53 18.44 20.06
N GLU A 114 8.97 18.33 21.26
CA GLU A 114 7.85 17.42 21.55
C GLU A 114 6.57 17.86 20.85
N GLN A 115 6.25 19.16 20.83
CA GLN A 115 5.11 19.69 20.07
C GLN A 115 5.22 19.38 18.58
N THR A 116 6.41 19.50 18.01
CA THR A 116 6.67 19.19 16.59
C THR A 116 6.45 17.69 16.31
N PHE A 117 6.91 16.82 17.19
CA PHE A 117 6.68 15.38 17.09
C PHE A 117 5.20 15.04 17.22
N LEU A 118 4.50 15.54 18.25
CA LEU A 118 3.07 15.31 18.47
C LEU A 118 2.23 15.78 17.28
N LEU A 119 2.56 16.95 16.72
CA LEU A 119 1.88 17.47 15.52
C LEU A 119 1.98 16.52 14.34
N ARG A 120 3.18 15.99 14.08
CA ARG A 120 3.43 15.05 12.98
C ARG A 120 2.77 13.71 13.21
N LEU A 121 2.82 13.20 14.44
CA LEU A 121 2.19 11.93 14.81
C LEU A 121 0.66 12.00 14.68
N LEU A 122 0.02 13.02 15.27
CA LEU A 122 -1.41 13.23 15.23
C LEU A 122 -1.92 13.59 13.82
N GLY A 123 -1.09 14.25 13.02
CA GLY A 123 -1.38 14.58 11.63
C GLY A 123 -1.16 13.43 10.65
N GLY A 124 -0.63 12.28 11.09
CA GLY A 124 -0.25 11.16 10.21
C GLY A 124 0.91 11.49 9.27
N GLU A 125 1.71 12.49 9.60
CA GLU A 125 2.78 13.02 8.73
C GLU A 125 4.18 12.86 9.34
N LEU A 126 4.41 11.80 10.10
CA LEU A 126 5.72 11.59 10.72
C LEU A 126 6.87 11.53 9.70
N ARG A 127 6.63 10.91 8.53
CA ARG A 127 7.47 10.90 7.29
C ARG A 127 8.98 10.76 7.53
N GLN A 128 9.38 10.06 8.56
CA GLN A 128 10.79 9.85 8.93
C GLN A 128 11.45 8.70 8.15
N GLY A 129 10.68 8.01 7.30
CA GLY A 129 11.17 6.89 6.49
C GLY A 129 11.48 5.63 7.30
N ALA A 130 10.94 5.49 8.51
CA ALA A 130 11.02 4.27 9.31
C ALA A 130 9.80 3.40 9.01
N LEU A 131 9.78 2.79 7.83
CA LEU A 131 8.76 1.82 7.43
C LEU A 131 8.94 0.50 8.21
N ALA A 132 7.92 -0.38 8.15
CA ALA A 132 7.87 -1.65 8.86
C ALA A 132 9.18 -2.47 8.83
N GLY A 133 9.88 -2.49 7.68
CA GLY A 133 11.16 -3.19 7.56
C GLY A 133 12.31 -2.57 8.38
N ILE A 134 12.37 -1.24 8.54
CA ILE A 134 13.37 -0.57 9.39
C ILE A 134 13.03 -0.78 10.85
N MET A 135 11.74 -0.71 11.21
CA MET A 135 11.28 -0.97 12.57
C MET A 135 11.57 -2.41 13.00
N SER A 136 11.28 -3.40 12.14
CA SER A 136 11.61 -4.81 12.43
C SER A 136 13.11 -5.04 12.60
N ASP A 137 13.96 -4.43 11.76
CA ASP A 137 15.41 -4.51 11.88
C ASP A 137 15.90 -3.85 13.20
N ALA A 138 15.25 -2.75 13.61
CA ALA A 138 15.59 -2.08 14.86
C ALA A 138 15.21 -2.91 16.10
N VAL A 139 14.04 -3.55 16.08
CA VAL A 139 13.62 -4.50 17.13
C VAL A 139 14.61 -5.66 17.21
N ALA A 140 14.96 -6.27 16.08
CA ALA A 140 15.93 -7.35 16.01
C ALA A 140 17.30 -6.94 16.59
N LYS A 141 17.80 -5.77 16.21
CA LYS A 141 19.06 -5.21 16.72
C LYS A 141 18.97 -4.88 18.20
N ALA A 142 17.85 -4.38 18.67
CA ALA A 142 17.66 -4.06 20.09
C ALA A 142 17.66 -5.32 20.95
N ALA A 143 16.97 -6.38 20.51
CA ALA A 143 16.85 -7.65 21.20
C ALA A 143 18.06 -8.59 20.97
N GLY A 144 18.92 -8.32 19.99
CA GLY A 144 20.06 -9.21 19.67
C GLY A 144 19.66 -10.51 18.97
N ILE A 145 18.48 -10.55 18.32
CA ILE A 145 17.93 -11.73 17.64
C ILE A 145 17.95 -11.55 16.12
N PRO A 146 17.87 -12.63 15.31
CA PRO A 146 17.85 -12.54 13.85
C PRO A 146 16.67 -11.70 13.34
N ALA A 147 16.93 -10.77 12.42
CA ALA A 147 15.89 -9.93 11.82
C ALA A 147 14.79 -10.76 11.13
N ALA A 148 15.13 -11.91 10.56
CA ALA A 148 14.17 -12.83 9.96
C ALA A 148 13.14 -13.36 10.95
N ALA A 149 13.52 -13.62 12.22
CA ALA A 149 12.61 -14.08 13.26
C ALA A 149 11.60 -12.98 13.63
N VAL A 150 12.06 -11.73 13.82
CA VAL A 150 11.17 -10.59 14.10
C VAL A 150 10.23 -10.33 12.94
N GLN A 151 10.74 -10.35 11.71
CA GLN A 151 9.93 -10.13 10.52
C GLN A 151 8.86 -11.22 10.34
N ARG A 152 9.22 -12.49 10.63
CA ARG A 152 8.27 -13.60 10.59
C ARG A 152 7.20 -13.43 11.67
N ALA A 153 7.57 -13.16 12.91
CA ALA A 153 6.62 -12.96 14.00
C ALA A 153 5.67 -11.77 13.73
N ALA A 154 6.20 -10.65 13.22
CA ALA A 154 5.39 -9.50 12.84
C ALA A 154 4.41 -9.82 11.71
N MET A 155 4.83 -10.64 10.75
CA MET A 155 3.99 -11.13 9.67
C MET A 155 2.83 -11.98 10.19
N LEU A 156 3.12 -12.94 11.08
CA LEU A 156 2.13 -13.88 11.63
C LEU A 156 1.28 -13.24 12.74
N GLY A 157 1.89 -12.36 13.54
CA GLY A 157 1.21 -11.65 14.63
C GLY A 157 0.34 -10.48 14.17
N GLY A 158 0.62 -9.93 12.99
CA GLY A 158 -0.07 -8.73 12.45
C GLY A 158 0.18 -7.45 13.28
N ASP A 159 0.97 -7.53 14.35
CA ASP A 159 1.19 -6.45 15.32
C ASP A 159 2.66 -6.38 15.74
N LEU A 160 3.43 -5.53 15.05
CA LEU A 160 4.84 -5.32 15.35
C LEU A 160 5.10 -4.79 16.78
N PRO A 161 4.28 -3.90 17.37
CA PRO A 161 4.36 -3.53 18.77
C PRO A 161 4.35 -4.71 19.75
N ALA A 162 3.44 -5.67 19.57
CA ALA A 162 3.36 -6.87 20.41
C ALA A 162 4.59 -7.78 20.24
N VAL A 163 5.07 -7.94 19.01
CA VAL A 163 6.31 -8.69 18.71
C VAL A 163 7.52 -8.03 19.37
N ALA A 164 7.62 -6.71 19.31
CA ALA A 164 8.71 -5.98 19.96
C ALA A 164 8.66 -6.12 21.49
N ALA A 165 7.46 -6.03 22.08
CA ALA A 165 7.27 -6.25 23.50
C ALA A 165 7.71 -7.67 23.92
N ALA A 166 7.34 -8.71 23.17
CA ALA A 166 7.77 -10.08 23.45
C ALA A 166 9.28 -10.25 23.30
N ALA A 167 9.88 -9.67 22.26
CA ALA A 167 11.32 -9.78 21.99
C ALA A 167 12.19 -9.07 23.03
N LEU A 168 11.70 -7.97 23.64
CA LEU A 168 12.51 -7.07 24.47
C LEU A 168 12.18 -7.13 25.96
N SER A 169 10.98 -7.56 26.35
CA SER A 169 10.46 -7.39 27.71
C SER A 169 9.87 -8.66 28.32
N GLY A 170 9.84 -9.76 27.56
CA GLY A 170 9.31 -11.05 28.02
C GLY A 170 10.34 -11.86 28.83
N PRO A 171 9.92 -12.98 29.43
CA PRO A 171 10.83 -13.89 30.15
C PRO A 171 11.94 -14.47 29.26
N LEU A 172 11.69 -14.55 27.96
CA LEU A 172 12.62 -15.03 26.93
C LEU A 172 13.17 -13.87 26.08
N SER A 173 13.21 -12.65 26.65
CA SER A 173 13.74 -11.49 25.92
C SER A 173 15.20 -11.74 25.50
N GLY A 174 15.52 -11.37 24.24
CA GLY A 174 16.83 -11.66 23.66
C GLY A 174 16.96 -13.04 23.02
N GLU A 175 15.94 -13.90 23.10
CA GLU A 175 15.91 -15.21 22.45
C GLU A 175 14.90 -15.24 21.29
N ALA A 176 15.23 -15.94 20.21
CA ALA A 176 14.31 -16.12 19.09
C ALA A 176 13.04 -16.91 19.47
N SER A 177 13.15 -17.80 20.46
CA SER A 177 12.05 -18.57 21.05
C SER A 177 10.94 -17.70 21.66
N ALA A 178 11.23 -16.49 22.10
CA ALA A 178 10.21 -15.52 22.54
C ALA A 178 9.17 -15.22 21.45
N LEU A 179 9.49 -15.47 20.20
CA LEU A 179 8.65 -15.16 19.04
C LEU A 179 7.89 -16.38 18.49
N GLU A 180 8.10 -17.58 19.02
CA GLU A 180 7.43 -18.83 18.58
C GLU A 180 5.92 -18.84 18.83
N ALA A 181 5.45 -18.03 19.78
CA ALA A 181 4.02 -17.85 20.05
C ALA A 181 3.26 -17.12 18.92
N PHE A 182 3.97 -16.45 18.01
CA PHE A 182 3.39 -15.78 16.85
C PHE A 182 3.22 -16.77 15.70
N THR A 183 2.08 -17.44 15.67
CA THR A 183 1.71 -18.45 14.66
C THR A 183 0.62 -17.93 13.74
N LEU A 184 0.45 -18.57 12.58
CA LEU A 184 -0.69 -18.35 11.70
C LEU A 184 -1.99 -18.72 12.43
N ARG A 185 -3.01 -17.87 12.34
CA ARG A 185 -4.30 -18.11 13.02
C ARG A 185 -5.46 -17.66 12.16
N VAL A 186 -6.48 -18.49 12.06
CA VAL A 186 -7.77 -18.11 11.48
C VAL A 186 -8.33 -16.90 12.25
N GLY A 187 -8.90 -15.95 11.52
CA GLY A 187 -9.40 -14.69 12.08
C GLY A 187 -8.33 -13.61 12.30
N ARG A 188 -7.03 -13.92 12.09
CA ARG A 188 -5.96 -12.92 12.12
C ARG A 188 -5.30 -12.82 10.74
N PRO A 189 -5.54 -11.75 9.99
CA PRO A 189 -5.00 -11.62 8.66
C PRO A 189 -3.49 -11.38 8.66
N VAL A 190 -2.82 -11.90 7.63
CA VAL A 190 -1.38 -11.69 7.42
C VAL A 190 -1.15 -10.76 6.23
N GLY A 191 -0.05 -10.00 6.28
CA GLY A 191 0.31 -9.10 5.19
C GLY A 191 0.37 -9.83 3.85
N PRO A 192 -0.25 -9.32 2.77
CA PRO A 192 -0.28 -10.00 1.49
C PRO A 192 1.12 -10.07 0.85
N MET A 193 1.48 -11.22 0.27
CA MET A 193 2.67 -11.31 -0.58
C MET A 193 2.52 -10.40 -1.79
N LEU A 194 3.60 -9.68 -2.14
CA LEU A 194 3.62 -8.70 -3.22
C LEU A 194 4.53 -9.19 -4.35
N ALA A 195 4.15 -8.87 -5.59
CA ALA A 195 4.93 -9.20 -6.77
C ALA A 195 5.91 -8.09 -7.16
N GLN A 196 7.10 -8.47 -7.65
CA GLN A 196 7.95 -7.61 -8.46
C GLN A 196 7.40 -7.53 -9.89
N THR A 197 7.94 -6.64 -10.71
CA THR A 197 7.61 -6.56 -12.13
C THR A 197 8.67 -7.32 -12.93
N ALA A 198 8.25 -8.14 -13.86
CA ALA A 198 9.07 -8.69 -14.92
C ALA A 198 8.74 -7.95 -16.23
N THR A 199 9.72 -7.83 -17.11
CA THR A 199 9.58 -7.10 -18.38
C THR A 199 8.86 -7.94 -19.44
N SER A 200 8.96 -9.26 -19.32
CA SER A 200 8.32 -10.24 -20.21
C SER A 200 8.12 -11.58 -19.51
N VAL A 201 7.39 -12.49 -20.13
CA VAL A 201 7.27 -13.88 -19.63
C VAL A 201 8.61 -14.61 -19.70
N ALA A 202 9.46 -14.32 -20.69
CA ALA A 202 10.82 -14.87 -20.79
C ALA A 202 11.72 -14.39 -19.64
N ASP A 203 11.69 -13.08 -19.31
CA ASP A 203 12.38 -12.52 -18.14
C ASP A 203 11.91 -13.20 -16.84
N ALA A 204 10.62 -13.49 -16.71
CA ALA A 204 10.09 -14.19 -15.54
C ALA A 204 10.61 -15.63 -15.42
N ILE A 205 10.65 -16.38 -16.52
CA ILE A 205 11.22 -17.75 -16.59
C ILE A 205 12.70 -17.74 -16.23
N GLU A 206 13.48 -16.80 -16.81
CA GLU A 206 14.90 -16.65 -16.51
C GLU A 206 15.15 -16.35 -15.03
N ARG A 207 14.42 -15.41 -14.47
CA ARG A 207 14.55 -15.01 -13.03
C ARG A 207 14.14 -16.11 -12.06
N HIS A 208 13.24 -17.01 -12.45
CA HIS A 208 12.87 -18.18 -11.65
C HIS A 208 13.80 -19.38 -11.88
N GLY A 209 14.69 -19.32 -12.88
CA GLY A 209 15.65 -20.36 -13.20
C GLY A 209 15.02 -21.58 -13.92
N GLY A 210 13.86 -21.42 -14.58
CA GLY A 210 13.21 -22.50 -15.34
C GLY A 210 11.70 -22.51 -15.21
N ALA A 211 11.10 -23.70 -15.03
CA ALA A 211 9.66 -23.88 -14.99
C ALA A 211 8.98 -22.90 -14.02
N THR A 212 7.98 -22.20 -14.52
CA THR A 212 7.26 -21.12 -13.85
C THR A 212 5.76 -21.34 -13.97
N ILE A 213 5.02 -21.11 -12.90
CA ILE A 213 3.56 -21.15 -12.89
C ILE A 213 3.05 -19.76 -13.29
N PHE A 214 2.42 -19.67 -14.44
CA PHE A 214 1.72 -18.48 -14.90
C PHE A 214 0.24 -18.55 -14.54
N GLU A 215 -0.30 -17.53 -13.95
CA GLU A 215 -1.71 -17.39 -13.59
C GLU A 215 -2.30 -16.14 -14.23
N ALA A 216 -3.58 -16.20 -14.61
CA ALA A 216 -4.30 -15.04 -15.07
C ALA A 216 -4.32 -13.95 -13.96
N LYS A 217 -3.84 -12.75 -14.30
CA LYS A 217 -3.86 -11.61 -13.38
C LYS A 217 -5.17 -10.85 -13.54
N LEU A 218 -6.09 -11.11 -12.62
CA LEU A 218 -7.38 -10.46 -12.59
C LEU A 218 -7.23 -8.97 -12.17
N ASP A 219 -8.07 -8.09 -12.72
CA ASP A 219 -8.16 -6.67 -12.31
C ASP A 219 -9.35 -6.49 -11.36
N GLY A 220 -9.27 -7.10 -10.20
CA GLY A 220 -10.27 -7.10 -9.15
C GLY A 220 -9.81 -6.47 -7.85
N ALA A 221 -10.45 -6.85 -6.77
CA ALA A 221 -10.06 -6.48 -5.41
C ALA A 221 -9.53 -7.71 -4.68
N ARG A 222 -8.23 -7.70 -4.35
CA ARG A 222 -7.62 -8.79 -3.59
C ARG A 222 -8.23 -8.88 -2.21
N VAL A 223 -8.59 -10.09 -1.83
CA VAL A 223 -9.12 -10.45 -0.51
C VAL A 223 -8.32 -11.58 0.10
N GLN A 224 -8.16 -11.55 1.42
CA GLN A 224 -7.71 -12.68 2.21
C GLN A 224 -8.91 -13.20 2.98
N ILE A 225 -9.17 -14.48 2.87
CA ILE A 225 -10.40 -15.11 3.35
C ILE A 225 -10.03 -16.10 4.45
N HIS A 226 -10.63 -15.95 5.61
CA HIS A 226 -10.49 -16.84 6.75
C HIS A 226 -11.81 -17.52 7.04
N ARG A 227 -11.78 -18.83 7.25
CA ARG A 227 -12.93 -19.61 7.71
C ARG A 227 -12.54 -20.41 8.95
N GLY A 228 -13.38 -20.38 9.97
CA GLY A 228 -13.32 -21.23 11.15
C GLY A 228 -14.71 -21.81 11.44
N GLY A 229 -14.96 -23.06 11.06
CA GLY A 229 -16.29 -23.65 11.12
C GLY A 229 -17.29 -22.92 10.22
N ASP A 230 -18.33 -22.38 10.82
CA ASP A 230 -19.38 -21.61 10.12
C ASP A 230 -19.06 -20.10 10.03
N GLU A 231 -17.98 -19.64 10.64
CA GLU A 231 -17.59 -18.23 10.61
C GLU A 231 -16.59 -17.97 9.47
N VAL A 232 -16.91 -16.97 8.65
CA VAL A 232 -16.01 -16.49 7.58
C VAL A 232 -15.72 -15.02 7.81
N THR A 233 -14.46 -14.64 7.69
CA THR A 233 -14.01 -13.25 7.70
C THR A 233 -13.24 -12.93 6.43
N VAL A 234 -13.53 -11.80 5.81
CA VAL A 234 -12.91 -11.35 4.56
C VAL A 234 -12.17 -10.05 4.79
N TYR A 235 -10.88 -10.04 4.49
CA TYR A 235 -10.00 -8.89 4.68
C TYR A 235 -9.53 -8.31 3.34
N THR A 236 -9.39 -6.99 3.29
CA THR A 236 -8.78 -6.31 2.14
C THR A 236 -7.27 -6.51 2.09
N ARG A 237 -6.64 -6.00 1.01
CA ARG A 237 -5.18 -5.89 0.90
C ARG A 237 -4.54 -5.07 2.04
N SER A 238 -5.26 -4.12 2.63
CA SER A 238 -4.83 -3.31 3.79
C SER A 238 -5.20 -3.94 5.14
N LEU A 239 -5.74 -5.17 5.12
CA LEU A 239 -6.16 -5.96 6.28
C LEU A 239 -7.41 -5.40 7.00
N ASP A 240 -8.17 -4.55 6.32
CA ASP A 240 -9.47 -4.09 6.84
C ASP A 240 -10.52 -5.19 6.66
N ASP A 241 -11.33 -5.42 7.69
CA ASP A 241 -12.47 -6.33 7.63
C ASP A 241 -13.58 -5.75 6.75
N VAL A 242 -13.95 -6.49 5.72
CA VAL A 242 -15.01 -6.13 4.77
C VAL A 242 -16.09 -7.22 4.65
N THR A 243 -16.13 -8.15 5.59
CA THR A 243 -17.01 -9.33 5.59
C THR A 243 -18.46 -8.96 5.30
N ALA A 244 -18.99 -7.99 6.04
CA ALA A 244 -20.38 -7.54 5.89
C ALA A 244 -20.69 -6.93 4.50
N ARG A 245 -19.68 -6.56 3.73
CA ARG A 245 -19.85 -5.97 2.38
C ARG A 245 -19.85 -7.02 1.28
N LEU A 246 -19.37 -8.23 1.56
CA LEU A 246 -19.10 -9.29 0.57
C LEU A 246 -19.78 -10.61 0.92
N PRO A 247 -21.12 -10.63 1.13
CA PRO A 247 -21.84 -11.86 1.49
C PRO A 247 -21.67 -12.97 0.43
N GLU A 248 -21.50 -12.61 -0.84
CA GLU A 248 -21.26 -13.57 -1.93
C GLU A 248 -19.92 -14.29 -1.81
N VAL A 249 -18.88 -13.65 -1.24
CA VAL A 249 -17.59 -14.27 -0.96
C VAL A 249 -17.69 -15.20 0.24
N VAL A 250 -18.46 -14.78 1.28
CA VAL A 250 -18.77 -15.61 2.44
C VAL A 250 -19.51 -16.89 2.01
N GLU A 251 -20.56 -16.76 1.21
CA GLU A 251 -21.34 -17.87 0.67
C GLU A 251 -20.46 -18.86 -0.14
N ALA A 252 -19.64 -18.34 -1.04
CA ALA A 252 -18.72 -19.15 -1.84
C ALA A 252 -17.70 -19.91 -0.97
N THR A 253 -17.24 -19.29 0.12
CA THR A 253 -16.27 -19.91 1.04
C THR A 253 -16.92 -20.98 1.91
N LEU A 254 -18.15 -20.76 2.39
CA LEU A 254 -18.89 -21.75 3.18
C LEU A 254 -19.26 -23.00 2.37
N ALA A 255 -19.35 -22.88 1.04
CA ALA A 255 -19.61 -24.00 0.16
C ALA A 255 -18.38 -24.92 -0.06
N LEU A 256 -17.18 -24.50 0.33
CA LEU A 256 -15.96 -25.33 0.22
C LEU A 256 -15.97 -26.45 1.27
N PRO A 257 -15.47 -27.65 0.94
CA PRO A 257 -15.42 -28.80 1.85
C PRO A 257 -14.22 -28.70 2.81
N VAL A 258 -14.20 -27.72 3.69
CA VAL A 258 -13.12 -27.44 4.64
C VAL A 258 -13.70 -26.75 5.88
N ASP A 259 -13.17 -27.04 7.07
CA ASP A 259 -13.61 -26.39 8.31
C ASP A 259 -12.75 -25.19 8.67
N ASN A 260 -11.44 -25.24 8.43
CA ASN A 260 -10.51 -24.15 8.74
C ASN A 260 -9.68 -23.79 7.52
N LEU A 261 -9.76 -22.51 7.12
CA LEU A 261 -9.13 -22.03 5.89
C LEU A 261 -8.52 -20.64 6.07
N ILE A 262 -7.34 -20.44 5.52
CA ILE A 262 -6.81 -19.12 5.17
C ILE A 262 -6.38 -19.18 3.71
N ALA A 263 -7.04 -18.40 2.87
CA ALA A 263 -6.75 -18.34 1.44
C ALA A 263 -6.72 -16.91 0.91
N ASP A 264 -5.95 -16.71 -0.14
CA ASP A 264 -5.96 -15.47 -0.92
C ASP A 264 -6.82 -15.64 -2.17
N GLY A 265 -7.62 -14.65 -2.47
CA GLY A 265 -8.47 -14.60 -3.66
C GLY A 265 -8.57 -13.21 -4.25
N GLU A 266 -9.17 -13.12 -5.42
CA GLU A 266 -9.53 -11.88 -6.09
C GLU A 266 -11.05 -11.84 -6.24
N ALA A 267 -11.69 -10.81 -5.66
CA ALA A 267 -13.12 -10.54 -5.85
C ALA A 267 -13.29 -9.62 -7.06
N ILE A 268 -14.09 -10.06 -8.05
CA ILE A 268 -14.23 -9.37 -9.33
C ILE A 268 -15.67 -9.37 -9.82
N ALA A 269 -16.11 -8.26 -10.40
CA ALA A 269 -17.38 -8.19 -11.11
C ALA A 269 -17.23 -8.78 -12.52
N LEU A 270 -18.13 -9.69 -12.88
CA LEU A 270 -18.18 -10.30 -14.20
C LEU A 270 -19.39 -9.82 -15.00
N ARG A 271 -19.27 -9.87 -16.32
CA ARG A 271 -20.37 -9.74 -17.26
C ARG A 271 -21.12 -11.08 -17.39
N PRO A 272 -22.30 -11.10 -18.04
CA PRO A 272 -23.03 -12.34 -18.30
C PRO A 272 -22.27 -13.37 -19.15
N ASP A 273 -21.28 -12.93 -19.93
CA ASP A 273 -20.38 -13.76 -20.74
C ASP A 273 -19.13 -14.23 -19.98
N ASN A 274 -19.10 -14.08 -18.64
CA ASN A 274 -17.99 -14.37 -17.72
C ASN A 274 -16.72 -13.54 -17.97
N ARG A 275 -16.74 -12.54 -18.83
CA ARG A 275 -15.62 -11.61 -18.97
C ARG A 275 -15.60 -10.59 -17.83
N PRO A 276 -14.43 -10.09 -17.41
CA PRO A 276 -14.36 -9.12 -16.35
C PRO A 276 -15.08 -7.81 -16.72
N GLN A 277 -15.80 -7.26 -15.74
CA GLN A 277 -16.22 -5.86 -15.80
C GLN A 277 -15.00 -4.96 -15.64
N ARG A 278 -15.14 -3.68 -16.02
CA ARG A 278 -14.11 -2.69 -15.72
C ARG A 278 -13.87 -2.59 -14.22
N PHE A 279 -12.62 -2.42 -13.81
CA PHE A 279 -12.23 -2.29 -12.40
C PHE A 279 -13.12 -1.33 -11.59
N GLN A 280 -13.56 -0.22 -12.21
CA GLN A 280 -14.43 0.76 -11.52
C GLN A 280 -15.76 0.15 -11.04
N VAL A 281 -16.32 -0.83 -11.76
CA VAL A 281 -17.54 -1.54 -11.33
C VAL A 281 -17.24 -2.38 -10.08
N THR A 282 -16.17 -3.17 -10.13
CA THR A 282 -15.70 -3.94 -8.97
C THR A 282 -15.39 -3.02 -7.78
N ALA A 283 -14.62 -1.94 -8.00
CA ALA A 283 -14.25 -1.01 -6.95
C ALA A 283 -15.48 -0.29 -6.34
N SER A 284 -16.44 0.10 -7.17
CA SER A 284 -17.69 0.73 -6.71
C SER A 284 -18.52 -0.24 -5.86
N ARG A 285 -18.63 -1.51 -6.26
CA ARG A 285 -19.34 -2.54 -5.50
C ARG A 285 -18.63 -2.86 -4.20
N PHE A 286 -17.32 -3.07 -4.24
CA PHE A 286 -16.47 -3.39 -3.10
C PHE A 286 -16.45 -2.26 -2.06
N GLY A 287 -16.48 -1.00 -2.48
CA GLY A 287 -16.47 0.19 -1.61
C GLY A 287 -17.79 0.48 -0.92
N ARG A 288 -18.91 -0.15 -1.30
CA ARG A 288 -20.21 0.09 -0.70
C ARG A 288 -20.31 -0.48 0.71
N SER A 289 -20.76 0.34 1.65
CA SER A 289 -20.99 -0.04 3.06
C SER A 289 -22.45 0.12 3.50
N VAL A 290 -23.31 0.65 2.63
CA VAL A 290 -24.73 0.92 2.89
C VAL A 290 -25.54 0.27 1.77
N ASP A 291 -26.72 -0.26 2.12
CA ASP A 291 -27.65 -0.91 1.19
C ASP A 291 -26.99 -2.05 0.39
N ILE A 292 -26.37 -2.98 1.13
CA ILE A 292 -25.61 -4.12 0.56
C ILE A 292 -26.54 -5.02 -0.25
N ALA A 293 -27.80 -5.21 0.16
CA ALA A 293 -28.75 -6.06 -0.55
C ALA A 293 -29.04 -5.53 -1.97
N ALA A 294 -29.29 -4.24 -2.12
CA ALA A 294 -29.49 -3.63 -3.44
C ALA A 294 -28.21 -3.65 -4.28
N ALA A 295 -27.06 -3.43 -3.65
CA ALA A 295 -25.77 -3.53 -4.33
C ALA A 295 -25.48 -4.95 -4.85
N LEU A 296 -25.81 -5.97 -4.05
CA LEU A 296 -25.69 -7.39 -4.41
C LEU A 296 -26.62 -7.77 -5.57
N ALA A 297 -27.88 -7.30 -5.52
CA ALA A 297 -28.84 -7.54 -6.60
C ALA A 297 -28.43 -6.88 -7.92
N ALA A 298 -27.81 -5.69 -7.85
CA ALA A 298 -27.34 -4.97 -9.03
C ALA A 298 -26.09 -5.59 -9.64
N GLN A 299 -25.13 -6.02 -8.82
CA GLN A 299 -23.87 -6.61 -9.25
C GLN A 299 -23.28 -7.50 -8.16
N ARG A 300 -23.31 -8.81 -8.36
CA ARG A 300 -22.56 -9.76 -7.53
C ARG A 300 -21.08 -9.75 -7.92
N LEU A 301 -20.21 -9.99 -6.93
CA LEU A 301 -18.81 -10.28 -7.19
C LEU A 301 -18.61 -11.81 -7.18
N SER A 302 -17.74 -12.27 -8.07
CA SER A 302 -17.21 -13.65 -8.03
C SER A 302 -15.87 -13.63 -7.34
N VAL A 303 -15.55 -14.64 -6.56
CA VAL A 303 -14.22 -14.83 -5.97
C VAL A 303 -13.47 -15.91 -6.72
N PHE A 304 -12.21 -15.62 -7.05
CA PHE A 304 -11.28 -16.58 -7.64
C PHE A 304 -10.10 -16.75 -6.70
N PHE A 305 -9.94 -17.96 -6.17
CA PHE A 305 -8.85 -18.28 -5.27
C PHE A 305 -7.56 -18.52 -6.05
N PHE A 306 -6.42 -18.04 -5.52
CA PHE A 306 -5.13 -18.16 -6.18
C PHE A 306 -3.98 -18.55 -5.24
N ASP A 307 -4.21 -18.65 -3.94
CA ASP A 307 -3.25 -19.21 -2.97
C ASP A 307 -3.97 -19.68 -1.70
N ILE A 308 -3.33 -20.58 -0.96
CA ILE A 308 -3.82 -21.11 0.31
C ILE A 308 -2.69 -21.13 1.33
N LEU A 309 -2.96 -20.66 2.54
CA LEU A 309 -1.96 -20.51 3.58
C LEU A 309 -2.19 -21.45 4.76
N HIS A 310 -3.44 -21.89 4.96
CA HIS A 310 -3.85 -22.82 6.01
C HIS A 310 -5.07 -23.62 5.56
N CYS A 311 -5.10 -24.91 5.89
CA CYS A 311 -6.21 -25.81 5.63
C CYS A 311 -6.28 -26.87 6.71
N ASP A 312 -7.40 -26.93 7.46
CA ASP A 312 -7.72 -27.95 8.47
C ASP A 312 -6.55 -28.37 9.38
N GLY A 313 -5.93 -27.38 10.01
CA GLY A 313 -4.84 -27.59 10.94
C GLY A 313 -3.45 -27.71 10.31
N VAL A 314 -3.34 -27.65 8.98
CA VAL A 314 -2.05 -27.67 8.27
C VAL A 314 -1.67 -26.26 7.82
N ASP A 315 -0.57 -25.74 8.35
CA ASP A 315 0.03 -24.49 7.90
C ASP A 315 0.84 -24.71 6.62
N LEU A 316 0.46 -24.00 5.55
CA LEU A 316 1.08 -24.10 4.23
C LEU A 316 1.95 -22.89 3.88
N LEU A 317 2.06 -21.92 4.75
CA LEU A 317 2.76 -20.65 4.49
C LEU A 317 4.20 -20.87 4.00
N ASP A 318 4.92 -21.82 4.59
CA ASP A 318 6.30 -22.14 4.25
C ASP A 318 6.42 -23.22 3.16
N ALA A 319 5.32 -23.84 2.79
CA ALA A 319 5.30 -24.83 1.72
C ALA A 319 5.64 -24.20 0.36
N PRO A 320 6.24 -24.97 -0.57
CA PRO A 320 6.42 -24.55 -1.95
C PRO A 320 5.10 -24.09 -2.59
N THR A 321 5.15 -23.11 -3.50
CA THR A 321 3.97 -22.65 -4.24
C THR A 321 3.22 -23.81 -4.91
N ALA A 322 3.95 -24.77 -5.49
CA ALA A 322 3.35 -25.94 -6.14
C ALA A 322 2.48 -26.77 -5.18
N ASP A 323 2.95 -26.98 -3.96
CA ASP A 323 2.23 -27.77 -2.95
C ASP A 323 1.00 -27.01 -2.44
N ARG A 324 1.11 -25.68 -2.24
CA ARG A 324 -0.03 -24.83 -1.87
C ARG A 324 -1.11 -24.85 -2.95
N LEU A 325 -0.71 -24.76 -4.22
CA LEU A 325 -1.65 -24.82 -5.34
C LEU A 325 -2.27 -26.20 -5.52
N ALA A 326 -1.54 -27.28 -5.23
CA ALA A 326 -2.11 -28.63 -5.21
C ALA A 326 -3.18 -28.78 -4.10
N ALA A 327 -2.93 -28.24 -2.91
CA ALA A 327 -3.91 -28.20 -1.83
C ALA A 327 -5.15 -27.34 -2.22
N LEU A 328 -4.93 -26.19 -2.87
CA LEU A 328 -6.01 -25.36 -3.41
C LEU A 328 -6.85 -26.11 -4.45
N ASP A 329 -6.21 -26.86 -5.34
CA ASP A 329 -6.88 -27.63 -6.40
C ASP A 329 -7.74 -28.77 -5.87
N ALA A 330 -7.33 -29.37 -4.76
CA ALA A 330 -8.10 -30.42 -4.10
C ALA A 330 -9.38 -29.86 -3.42
N LEU A 331 -9.36 -28.59 -3.04
CA LEU A 331 -10.40 -27.96 -2.21
C LEU A 331 -11.37 -27.11 -3.03
N VAL A 332 -10.85 -26.27 -3.92
CA VAL A 332 -11.61 -25.24 -4.64
C VAL A 332 -12.06 -25.75 -6.01
N PRO A 333 -13.35 -25.61 -6.37
CA PRO A 333 -13.83 -25.99 -7.70
C PRO A 333 -13.09 -25.23 -8.83
N PRO A 334 -12.86 -25.85 -10.00
CA PRO A 334 -12.17 -25.20 -11.13
C PRO A 334 -12.73 -23.83 -11.52
N ALA A 335 -14.06 -23.66 -11.46
CA ALA A 335 -14.73 -22.40 -11.80
C ALA A 335 -14.46 -21.24 -10.82
N GLN A 336 -13.87 -21.54 -9.66
CA GLN A 336 -13.50 -20.55 -8.63
C GLN A 336 -11.98 -20.41 -8.45
N ARG A 337 -11.19 -20.96 -9.38
CA ARG A 337 -9.73 -20.83 -9.41
C ARG A 337 -9.31 -19.94 -10.55
N VAL A 338 -8.19 -19.24 -10.39
CA VAL A 338 -7.57 -18.55 -11.52
C VAL A 338 -7.00 -19.57 -12.51
N ASP A 339 -7.13 -19.29 -13.80
CA ASP A 339 -6.52 -20.11 -14.84
C ASP A 339 -5.00 -20.07 -14.72
N ARG A 340 -4.35 -21.23 -14.94
CA ARG A 340 -2.90 -21.34 -14.79
C ARG A 340 -2.25 -22.28 -15.81
N LEU A 341 -0.96 -22.00 -16.06
CA LEU A 341 -0.08 -22.82 -16.90
C LEU A 341 1.28 -22.97 -16.21
N LEU A 342 1.76 -24.20 -16.05
CA LEU A 342 3.14 -24.49 -15.66
C LEU A 342 3.96 -24.75 -16.92
N THR A 343 4.99 -23.92 -17.17
CA THR A 343 5.87 -24.07 -18.33
C THR A 343 7.24 -23.44 -18.12
N ALA A 344 8.25 -23.97 -18.81
CA ALA A 344 9.54 -23.35 -19.00
C ALA A 344 9.73 -22.78 -20.44
N ASP A 345 8.72 -22.97 -21.30
CA ASP A 345 8.73 -22.50 -22.69
C ASP A 345 8.19 -21.07 -22.79
N PRO A 346 9.02 -20.08 -23.20
CA PRO A 346 8.57 -18.71 -23.38
C PRO A 346 7.45 -18.54 -24.42
N ALA A 347 7.39 -19.42 -25.44
CA ALA A 347 6.35 -19.34 -26.48
C ALA A 347 4.99 -19.76 -25.91
N ALA A 348 4.93 -20.87 -25.15
CA ALA A 348 3.73 -21.30 -24.46
C ALA A 348 3.26 -20.26 -23.41
N ALA A 349 4.18 -19.69 -22.65
CA ALA A 349 3.88 -18.61 -21.70
C ALA A 349 3.36 -17.35 -22.40
N GLY A 350 3.92 -17.00 -23.54
CA GLY A 350 3.45 -15.90 -24.40
C GLY A 350 2.03 -16.11 -24.89
N ALA A 351 1.72 -17.31 -25.41
CA ALA A 351 0.38 -17.65 -25.86
C ALA A 351 -0.65 -17.60 -24.69
N PHE A 352 -0.27 -18.02 -23.49
CA PHE A 352 -1.10 -17.92 -22.30
C PHE A 352 -1.35 -16.45 -21.91
N LEU A 353 -0.33 -15.60 -21.97
CA LEU A 353 -0.47 -14.15 -21.73
C LEU A 353 -1.44 -13.52 -22.73
N ASP A 354 -1.28 -13.82 -24.03
CA ASP A 354 -2.13 -13.29 -25.09
C ASP A 354 -3.59 -13.72 -24.91
N ALA A 355 -3.84 -15.00 -24.60
CA ALA A 355 -5.16 -15.51 -24.28
C ALA A 355 -5.78 -14.82 -23.05
N THR A 356 -5.00 -14.60 -22.02
CA THR A 356 -5.41 -13.91 -20.78
C THR A 356 -5.81 -12.45 -21.07
N LEU A 357 -5.02 -11.74 -21.89
CA LEU A 357 -5.32 -10.37 -22.31
C LEU A 357 -6.58 -10.33 -23.20
N ALA A 358 -6.72 -11.28 -24.14
CA ALA A 358 -7.90 -11.39 -24.98
C ALA A 358 -9.18 -11.68 -24.19
N ALA A 359 -9.07 -12.38 -23.06
CA ALA A 359 -10.17 -12.58 -22.11
C ALA A 359 -10.52 -11.31 -21.32
N GLY A 360 -9.70 -10.28 -21.39
CA GLY A 360 -9.92 -8.97 -20.75
C GLY A 360 -9.27 -8.82 -19.36
N HIS A 361 -8.34 -9.69 -19.02
CA HIS A 361 -7.55 -9.59 -17.78
C HIS A 361 -6.33 -8.68 -17.94
N GLU A 362 -5.68 -8.32 -16.82
CA GLU A 362 -4.61 -7.30 -16.78
C GLU A 362 -3.25 -7.82 -17.30
N GLY A 363 -3.07 -9.11 -17.39
CA GLY A 363 -1.83 -9.79 -17.72
C GLY A 363 -1.68 -11.10 -16.95
N VAL A 364 -0.46 -11.48 -16.60
CA VAL A 364 -0.20 -12.70 -15.84
C VAL A 364 0.64 -12.47 -14.59
N MET A 365 0.41 -13.32 -13.60
CA MET A 365 1.29 -13.51 -12.45
C MET A 365 2.16 -14.74 -12.73
N ALA A 366 3.48 -14.55 -12.61
CA ALA A 366 4.44 -15.65 -12.68
C ALA A 366 4.89 -15.98 -11.26
N LYS A 367 4.72 -17.24 -10.85
CA LYS A 367 5.06 -17.75 -9.52
C LYS A 367 6.15 -18.83 -9.63
N ALA A 368 7.21 -18.71 -8.82
CA ALA A 368 8.23 -19.74 -8.72
C ALA A 368 7.66 -20.96 -7.99
N PRO A 369 7.68 -22.19 -8.58
CA PRO A 369 7.06 -23.37 -7.99
C PRO A 369 7.58 -23.72 -6.59
N GLY A 370 8.88 -23.53 -6.34
CA GLY A 370 9.54 -23.84 -5.06
C GLY A 370 9.48 -22.71 -4.02
N ALA A 371 8.90 -21.54 -4.33
CA ALA A 371 8.93 -20.42 -3.41
C ALA A 371 7.90 -20.55 -2.26
N PRO A 372 8.27 -20.23 -1.01
CA PRO A 372 7.29 -20.08 0.08
C PRO A 372 6.48 -18.79 -0.09
N TYR A 373 5.41 -18.67 0.69
CA TYR A 373 4.63 -17.44 0.75
C TYR A 373 5.33 -16.38 1.61
N GLN A 374 5.84 -15.33 0.96
CA GLN A 374 6.57 -14.25 1.62
C GLN A 374 5.61 -13.11 2.01
N ALA A 375 4.82 -13.29 3.05
CA ALA A 375 3.82 -12.32 3.47
C ALA A 375 4.42 -10.95 3.77
N GLY A 376 3.70 -9.90 3.36
CA GLY A 376 4.11 -8.50 3.50
C GLY A 376 5.35 -8.10 2.68
N ARG A 377 5.95 -9.03 1.93
CA ARG A 377 7.20 -8.79 1.19
C ARG A 377 6.98 -8.77 -0.32
N ARG A 378 7.88 -8.07 -0.99
CA ARG A 378 7.99 -8.05 -2.45
C ARG A 378 9.22 -8.86 -2.86
N GLY A 379 9.09 -10.18 -2.83
CA GLY A 379 10.14 -11.10 -3.24
C GLY A 379 10.12 -11.42 -4.73
N ALA A 380 11.17 -12.10 -5.20
CA ALA A 380 11.25 -12.58 -6.58
C ALA A 380 10.38 -13.82 -6.84
N GLY A 381 9.84 -14.45 -5.79
CA GLY A 381 8.96 -15.62 -5.93
C GLY A 381 7.66 -15.35 -6.67
N TRP A 382 7.21 -14.09 -6.67
CA TRP A 382 6.08 -13.62 -7.49
C TRP A 382 6.50 -12.47 -8.38
N LEU A 383 6.27 -12.62 -9.68
CA LEU A 383 6.51 -11.60 -10.69
C LEU A 383 5.20 -11.31 -11.41
N LYS A 384 4.96 -10.07 -11.77
CA LYS A 384 3.84 -9.69 -12.62
C LYS A 384 4.35 -9.27 -14.00
N VAL A 385 3.72 -9.79 -15.03
CA VAL A 385 3.92 -9.43 -16.42
C VAL A 385 2.62 -8.83 -16.95
N LYS A 386 2.67 -7.59 -17.38
CA LYS A 386 1.51 -6.92 -17.96
C LYS A 386 1.96 -5.95 -19.05
N PRO A 387 1.12 -5.74 -20.07
CA PRO A 387 1.40 -4.74 -21.10
C PRO A 387 1.58 -3.36 -20.44
N VAL A 388 2.52 -2.63 -20.97
CA VAL A 388 2.70 -1.21 -20.63
C VAL A 388 2.35 -0.43 -21.89
N HIS A 389 1.29 0.36 -21.79
CA HIS A 389 0.96 1.32 -22.82
C HIS A 389 1.83 2.56 -22.67
N THR A 390 2.25 3.14 -23.76
CA THR A 390 2.93 4.44 -23.74
C THR A 390 2.14 5.44 -24.60
N LEU A 391 2.15 6.69 -24.14
CA LEU A 391 1.58 7.82 -24.88
C LEU A 391 2.57 8.98 -24.81
N ASP A 392 2.74 9.66 -25.93
CA ASP A 392 3.45 10.94 -26.00
C ASP A 392 2.45 12.08 -25.76
N LEU A 393 2.51 12.69 -24.59
CA LEU A 393 1.56 13.72 -24.14
C LEU A 393 2.27 15.06 -23.95
N VAL A 394 1.51 16.15 -23.96
CA VAL A 394 2.04 17.50 -23.75
C VAL A 394 1.87 17.91 -22.29
N VAL A 395 2.88 18.58 -21.73
CA VAL A 395 2.79 19.14 -20.37
C VAL A 395 2.05 20.48 -20.45
N LEU A 396 0.95 20.60 -19.69
CA LEU A 396 0.06 21.78 -19.67
C LEU A 396 0.29 22.67 -18.47
N ALA A 397 0.66 22.08 -17.33
CA ALA A 397 0.92 22.75 -16.08
C ALA A 397 1.80 21.87 -15.19
N VAL A 398 2.39 22.46 -14.17
CA VAL A 398 3.19 21.73 -13.17
C VAL A 398 2.87 22.22 -11.78
N GLU A 399 3.07 21.37 -10.76
CA GLU A 399 2.82 21.73 -9.35
C GLU A 399 4.12 21.68 -8.55
N TRP A 400 4.26 22.60 -7.61
CA TRP A 400 5.36 22.57 -6.66
C TRP A 400 5.30 21.30 -5.78
N GLY A 401 6.42 20.69 -5.58
CA GLY A 401 6.55 19.49 -4.76
C GLY A 401 6.48 19.78 -3.27
N SER A 402 6.09 18.76 -2.50
CA SER A 402 6.09 18.76 -1.04
C SER A 402 7.11 17.77 -0.48
N GLY A 403 7.42 17.87 0.81
CA GLY A 403 8.36 16.98 1.48
C GLY A 403 9.74 17.00 0.82
N ARG A 404 10.27 15.84 0.44
CA ARG A 404 11.59 15.69 -0.22
C ARG A 404 11.71 16.44 -1.56
N ARG A 405 10.59 16.75 -2.20
CA ARG A 405 10.55 17.47 -3.48
C ARG A 405 10.25 18.96 -3.33
N ARG A 406 10.28 19.49 -2.11
CA ARG A 406 10.09 20.93 -1.86
C ARG A 406 11.11 21.74 -2.67
N GLY A 407 10.63 22.81 -3.32
CA GLY A 407 11.44 23.63 -4.20
C GLY A 407 11.71 23.03 -5.59
N LYS A 408 11.00 21.94 -5.96
CA LYS A 408 11.01 21.34 -7.30
C LYS A 408 9.61 21.35 -7.89
N LEU A 409 9.49 21.62 -9.18
CA LEU A 409 8.27 21.44 -9.95
C LEU A 409 8.13 19.94 -10.25
N SER A 410 7.30 19.21 -9.50
CA SER A 410 7.37 17.75 -9.43
C SER A 410 6.16 17.02 -9.97
N ASN A 411 5.00 17.64 -10.09
CA ASN A 411 3.79 16.99 -10.60
C ASN A 411 3.38 17.65 -11.91
N ILE A 412 3.36 16.89 -12.99
CA ILE A 412 3.05 17.40 -14.33
C ILE A 412 1.62 17.08 -14.74
N HIS A 413 0.92 18.04 -15.32
CA HIS A 413 -0.40 17.89 -15.91
C HIS A 413 -0.26 17.52 -17.37
N LEU A 414 -0.97 16.50 -17.82
CA LEU A 414 -0.80 15.84 -19.09
C LEU A 414 -1.99 16.10 -20.01
N GLY A 415 -1.72 16.57 -21.21
CA GLY A 415 -2.70 16.85 -22.25
C GLY A 415 -2.50 15.97 -23.48
N ALA A 416 -3.61 15.41 -23.98
CA ALA A 416 -3.68 14.78 -25.30
C ALA A 416 -4.21 15.77 -26.33
N ARG A 417 -3.72 15.73 -27.56
CA ARG A 417 -4.11 16.63 -28.61
C ARG A 417 -5.52 16.34 -29.15
N ASP A 418 -6.37 17.33 -29.26
CA ASP A 418 -7.65 17.22 -29.96
C ASP A 418 -7.39 17.41 -31.45
N PRO A 419 -7.60 16.40 -32.30
CA PRO A 419 -7.34 16.54 -33.74
C PRO A 419 -8.29 17.52 -34.45
N ALA A 420 -9.48 17.79 -33.88
CA ALA A 420 -10.47 18.67 -34.47
C ALA A 420 -10.18 20.16 -34.22
N THR A 421 -9.66 20.49 -33.01
CA THR A 421 -9.45 21.89 -32.60
C THR A 421 -7.97 22.27 -32.54
N GLY A 422 -7.07 21.28 -32.47
CA GLY A 422 -5.65 21.48 -32.20
C GLY A 422 -5.33 21.80 -30.71
N GLU A 423 -6.35 21.94 -29.85
CA GLU A 423 -6.18 22.17 -28.40
C GLU A 423 -5.71 20.91 -27.69
N PHE A 424 -5.19 21.09 -26.47
CA PHE A 424 -4.82 19.98 -25.60
C PHE A 424 -5.86 19.76 -24.50
N ILE A 425 -6.37 18.52 -24.44
CA ILE A 425 -7.36 18.08 -23.45
C ILE A 425 -6.63 17.38 -22.30
N MET A 426 -6.77 17.90 -21.09
CA MET A 426 -6.16 17.29 -19.90
C MET A 426 -6.75 15.89 -19.65
N VAL A 427 -5.85 14.89 -19.53
CA VAL A 427 -6.18 13.47 -19.29
C VAL A 427 -5.60 12.92 -18.01
N GLY A 428 -4.82 13.70 -17.27
CA GLY A 428 -4.26 13.24 -16.00
C GLY A 428 -3.12 14.11 -15.50
N LYS A 429 -2.55 13.68 -14.38
CA LYS A 429 -1.31 14.24 -13.85
C LYS A 429 -0.48 13.16 -13.18
N THR A 430 0.84 13.34 -13.13
CA THR A 430 1.74 12.40 -12.48
C THR A 430 2.96 13.08 -11.88
N PHE A 431 3.43 12.48 -10.77
CA PHE A 431 4.71 12.78 -10.14
C PHE A 431 5.63 11.54 -10.09
N LYS A 432 5.23 10.43 -10.74
CA LYS A 432 5.93 9.14 -10.72
C LYS A 432 6.88 9.00 -11.91
N GLY A 433 7.91 8.17 -11.74
CA GLY A 433 8.88 7.87 -12.80
C GLY A 433 10.02 8.89 -12.94
N MET A 434 10.03 9.93 -12.12
CA MET A 434 11.03 11.01 -12.19
C MET A 434 12.22 10.72 -11.30
N THR A 435 13.42 10.75 -11.88
CA THR A 435 14.70 10.76 -11.14
C THR A 435 14.97 12.17 -10.59
N ASP A 436 15.92 12.28 -9.65
CA ASP A 436 16.31 13.59 -9.12
C ASP A 436 16.92 14.50 -10.20
N ALA A 437 17.66 13.92 -11.16
CA ALA A 437 18.16 14.65 -12.33
C ALA A 437 17.02 15.18 -13.21
N MET A 438 16.00 14.36 -13.49
CA MET A 438 14.80 14.79 -14.22
C MET A 438 14.05 15.89 -13.48
N LEU A 439 13.92 15.80 -12.15
CA LEU A 439 13.27 16.82 -11.32
C LEU A 439 14.02 18.15 -11.36
N GLN A 440 15.35 18.13 -11.40
CA GLN A 440 16.16 19.34 -11.54
C GLN A 440 15.96 19.96 -12.91
N TRP A 441 16.10 19.17 -13.96
CA TRP A 441 15.92 19.61 -15.35
C TRP A 441 14.53 20.19 -15.57
N GLN A 442 13.46 19.46 -15.21
CA GLN A 442 12.10 19.93 -15.42
C GLN A 442 11.77 21.21 -14.61
N THR A 443 12.37 21.39 -13.43
CA THR A 443 12.17 22.61 -12.64
C THR A 443 12.71 23.83 -13.41
N THR A 444 13.89 23.73 -14.00
CA THR A 444 14.47 24.78 -14.86
C THR A 444 13.60 24.98 -16.12
N ARG A 445 13.36 23.91 -16.85
CA ARG A 445 12.62 23.94 -18.12
C ARG A 445 11.22 24.53 -17.98
N PHE A 446 10.46 24.10 -16.99
CA PHE A 446 9.09 24.59 -16.80
C PHE A 446 9.03 25.99 -16.18
N SER A 447 10.07 26.44 -15.49
CA SER A 447 10.18 27.85 -15.11
C SER A 447 10.38 28.75 -16.33
N GLU A 448 11.12 28.30 -17.35
CA GLU A 448 11.27 29.02 -18.63
C GLU A 448 9.99 29.05 -19.48
N LEU A 449 9.19 27.97 -19.39
CA LEU A 449 7.92 27.84 -20.09
C LEU A 449 6.73 28.44 -19.34
N ALA A 450 6.93 28.93 -18.11
CA ALA A 450 5.86 29.42 -17.25
C ALA A 450 5.11 30.61 -17.87
N VAL A 451 3.79 30.57 -17.78
CA VAL A 451 2.90 31.65 -18.20
C VAL A 451 2.36 32.34 -16.95
N GLY A 452 2.65 33.62 -16.77
CA GLY A 452 2.19 34.39 -15.60
C GLY A 452 3.01 34.18 -14.33
N GLY A 453 4.23 33.60 -14.43
CA GLY A 453 5.15 33.42 -13.29
C GLY A 453 5.04 32.06 -12.60
N THR A 454 5.85 31.84 -11.56
CA THR A 454 6.00 30.57 -10.84
C THR A 454 5.55 30.62 -9.37
N GLU A 455 4.92 31.71 -8.92
CA GLU A 455 4.58 31.94 -7.51
C GLU A 455 3.37 31.12 -7.02
N GLY A 456 2.48 30.70 -7.93
CA GLY A 456 1.34 29.86 -7.61
C GLY A 456 1.71 28.40 -7.33
N TYR A 457 0.89 27.69 -6.55
CA TYR A 457 1.07 26.25 -6.32
C TYR A 457 1.05 25.44 -7.64
N VAL A 458 0.17 25.82 -8.56
CA VAL A 458 0.12 25.29 -9.94
C VAL A 458 0.69 26.35 -10.87
N VAL A 459 1.72 26.00 -11.60
CA VAL A 459 2.38 26.84 -12.60
C VAL A 459 1.89 26.41 -13.98
N GLN A 460 1.17 27.30 -14.66
CA GLN A 460 0.77 27.08 -16.06
C GLN A 460 1.98 27.22 -16.97
N VAL A 461 2.12 26.35 -17.94
CA VAL A 461 3.24 26.40 -18.89
C VAL A 461 2.75 26.43 -20.33
N ARG A 462 3.54 27.04 -21.22
CA ARG A 462 3.30 26.91 -22.67
C ARG A 462 3.35 25.44 -23.04
N PRO A 463 2.36 24.93 -23.80
CA PRO A 463 2.26 23.50 -24.16
C PRO A 463 3.27 23.11 -25.25
N GLU A 464 4.56 23.25 -24.93
CA GLU A 464 5.67 23.01 -25.86
C GLU A 464 6.41 21.71 -25.59
N GLN A 465 6.37 21.21 -24.32
CA GLN A 465 7.14 20.05 -23.93
C GLN A 465 6.32 18.76 -24.07
N VAL A 466 6.78 17.86 -24.93
CA VAL A 466 6.25 16.51 -25.06
C VAL A 466 6.96 15.58 -24.07
N VAL A 467 6.21 14.64 -23.50
CA VAL A 467 6.68 13.66 -22.51
C VAL A 467 6.09 12.29 -22.81
N GLU A 468 6.93 11.27 -22.87
CA GLU A 468 6.53 9.88 -22.97
C GLU A 468 6.06 9.37 -21.60
N ILE A 469 4.81 8.94 -21.54
CA ILE A 469 4.13 8.47 -20.35
C ILE A 469 3.80 7.00 -20.49
N ALA A 470 4.33 6.19 -19.58
CA ALA A 470 3.87 4.82 -19.41
C ALA A 470 2.63 4.80 -18.51
N LEU A 471 1.64 3.98 -18.85
CA LEU A 471 0.40 3.84 -18.09
C LEU A 471 -0.11 2.40 -18.13
N ASP A 472 -0.94 2.06 -17.15
CA ASP A 472 -1.52 0.72 -17.05
C ASP A 472 -2.88 0.63 -17.75
N GLY A 473 -3.44 1.73 -18.21
CA GLY A 473 -4.73 1.84 -18.89
C GLY A 473 -5.41 3.19 -18.64
N VAL A 474 -6.66 3.29 -19.06
CA VAL A 474 -7.49 4.50 -18.99
C VAL A 474 -8.78 4.18 -18.22
N GLN A 475 -9.33 5.14 -17.52
CA GLN A 475 -10.60 5.01 -16.80
C GLN A 475 -11.49 6.22 -17.02
N LYS A 476 -12.81 6.06 -16.83
CA LYS A 476 -13.77 7.17 -16.86
C LYS A 476 -13.48 8.15 -15.72
N SER A 477 -13.59 9.43 -16.02
CA SER A 477 -13.36 10.50 -15.04
C SER A 477 -14.36 11.64 -15.26
N SER A 478 -15.03 12.05 -14.20
CA SER A 478 -15.83 13.28 -14.17
C SER A 478 -14.98 14.53 -13.91
N ARG A 479 -13.71 14.34 -13.52
CA ARG A 479 -12.80 15.43 -13.14
C ARG A 479 -12.21 16.15 -14.35
N TYR A 480 -11.95 15.42 -15.43
CA TYR A 480 -11.28 15.95 -16.62
C TYR A 480 -12.28 16.16 -17.76
N ARG A 481 -12.14 17.28 -18.49
CA ARG A 481 -13.01 17.67 -19.59
C ARG A 481 -13.14 16.58 -20.68
N GLY A 482 -12.07 15.80 -20.91
CA GLY A 482 -12.08 14.66 -21.84
C GLY A 482 -12.87 13.45 -21.38
N GLY A 483 -13.43 13.44 -20.15
CA GLY A 483 -14.19 12.33 -19.59
C GLY A 483 -13.35 11.11 -19.18
N LEU A 484 -12.03 11.18 -19.35
CA LEU A 484 -11.07 10.10 -19.14
C LEU A 484 -9.93 10.51 -18.20
N ALA A 485 -9.34 9.53 -17.54
CA ALA A 485 -8.14 9.68 -16.71
C ALA A 485 -7.17 8.52 -16.94
N LEU A 486 -5.87 8.81 -17.00
CA LEU A 486 -4.81 7.81 -17.06
C LEU A 486 -4.69 7.06 -15.74
N ARG A 487 -4.55 5.74 -15.80
CA ARG A 487 -4.29 4.87 -14.61
C ARG A 487 -2.78 4.65 -14.46
N PHE A 488 -2.26 4.95 -13.26
CA PHE A 488 -0.87 4.73 -12.86
C PHE A 488 0.17 5.34 -13.80
N ALA A 489 -0.14 6.50 -14.38
CA ALA A 489 0.75 7.24 -15.24
C ALA A 489 2.11 7.50 -14.58
N ARG A 490 3.19 7.29 -15.31
CA ARG A 490 4.57 7.55 -14.90
C ARG A 490 5.40 8.08 -16.06
N VAL A 491 6.27 9.03 -15.79
CA VAL A 491 7.20 9.57 -16.77
C VAL A 491 8.21 8.51 -17.17
N VAL A 492 8.42 8.30 -18.46
CA VAL A 492 9.50 7.50 -19.04
C VAL A 492 10.66 8.41 -19.39
N ARG A 493 10.41 9.41 -20.23
CA ARG A 493 11.39 10.42 -20.65
C ARG A 493 10.69 11.64 -21.24
N TYR A 494 11.38 12.76 -21.29
CA TYR A 494 10.99 13.90 -22.08
C TYR A 494 11.36 13.69 -23.55
N ARG A 495 10.54 14.17 -24.46
CA ARG A 495 10.64 13.99 -25.90
C ARG A 495 11.01 15.31 -26.56
N ASP A 496 12.27 15.71 -26.42
CA ASP A 496 12.79 16.93 -27.06
C ASP A 496 12.92 16.76 -28.58
N ASP A 497 12.80 15.52 -29.05
CA ASP A 497 12.77 15.13 -30.47
C ASP A 497 11.38 15.28 -31.11
N LYS A 498 10.33 15.60 -30.34
CA LYS A 498 8.95 15.75 -30.84
C LYS A 498 8.38 17.13 -30.59
N SER A 499 7.65 17.63 -31.58
CA SER A 499 6.82 18.82 -31.43
C SER A 499 5.48 18.49 -30.78
N PRO A 500 4.78 19.45 -30.15
CA PRO A 500 3.43 19.26 -29.63
C PRO A 500 2.39 18.76 -30.65
N ALA A 501 2.57 19.09 -31.93
CA ALA A 501 1.71 18.61 -32.99
C ALA A 501 1.81 17.10 -33.26
N GLU A 502 2.92 16.48 -32.84
CA GLU A 502 3.19 15.04 -32.95
C GLU A 502 2.77 14.27 -31.70
N ALA A 503 2.22 14.95 -30.68
CA ALA A 503 1.68 14.31 -29.50
C ALA A 503 0.46 13.45 -29.83
N ASP A 504 0.28 12.39 -29.03
CA ASP A 504 -0.86 11.49 -29.17
C ASP A 504 -2.20 12.22 -28.96
N THR A 505 -3.19 11.77 -29.72
CA THR A 505 -4.51 12.38 -29.70
C THR A 505 -5.39 11.86 -28.59
N ILE A 506 -6.46 12.62 -28.28
CA ILE A 506 -7.50 12.17 -27.35
C ILE A 506 -8.17 10.86 -27.84
N ASP A 507 -8.19 10.62 -29.15
CA ASP A 507 -8.73 9.39 -29.72
C ASP A 507 -7.79 8.19 -29.45
N ALA A 508 -6.47 8.39 -29.48
CA ALA A 508 -5.51 7.37 -29.03
C ALA A 508 -5.72 7.02 -27.56
N VAL A 509 -5.96 8.02 -26.70
CA VAL A 509 -6.31 7.79 -25.30
C VAL A 509 -7.63 7.01 -25.15
N ARG A 510 -8.65 7.35 -25.95
CA ARG A 510 -9.95 6.64 -25.96
C ARG A 510 -9.82 5.19 -26.40
N ALA A 511 -8.93 4.89 -27.32
CA ALA A 511 -8.68 3.52 -27.78
C ALA A 511 -8.13 2.59 -26.67
N LEU A 512 -7.55 3.15 -25.62
CA LEU A 512 -7.07 2.40 -24.45
C LEU A 512 -8.14 2.24 -23.34
N TYR A 513 -9.35 2.83 -23.53
CA TYR A 513 -10.47 2.73 -22.59
C TYR A 513 -11.36 1.55 -22.93
#